data_4ff8d428f19d12123d7b0de21580a735
#
_entry.id   4ff8d428f19d12123d7b0de21580a735
#
_cell.length_a   1.000
_cell.length_b   1.000
_cell.length_c   1.000
_cell.angle_alpha   90.00
_cell.angle_beta   90.00
_cell.angle_gamma   90.00
#
_symmetry.space_group_name_H-M   'P 1'
#
loop_
_entity.id
_entity.type
_entity.pdbx_description
1 polymer ?
#
loop_
_entity_poly.entity_id
_entity_poly.type
_entity_poly.pdbx_seq_one_letter_code
_entity_poly.pdbx_strand_id
1 'polypeptide(L)'
;MHRLILMRHAKTERAAASGLDRDRSLTDRGQADAALMGRVLSEKGLRPDLALVSNSTRTRETWDVLHEAFGDVEVRLEPSLYNAPQDVIRRFVEDAEEQAGCLLVLAHNPGIHMLAYEYLIESAASPSVMDRMAGGFPTAAAAVFEVDVAGRCVYDGYLIPKTFGGGSDE
;
A
#
# COMPACT_ATOMS: atom_id res chain seq x y z
N MET A 1 -8.49 -13.15 7.94
CA MET A 1 -8.04 -12.41 6.72
C MET A 1 -7.87 -13.39 5.58
N HIS A 2 -8.40 -13.04 4.42
CA HIS A 2 -8.21 -13.83 3.20
C HIS A 2 -7.44 -13.06 2.13
N ARG A 3 -7.27 -11.74 2.29
CA ARG A 3 -6.55 -10.89 1.34
C ARG A 3 -5.84 -9.75 2.05
N LEU A 4 -4.64 -9.44 1.55
CA LEU A 4 -3.80 -8.34 2.05
C LEU A 4 -3.36 -7.48 0.86
N ILE A 5 -3.48 -6.17 1.02
CA ILE A 5 -2.96 -5.18 0.05
C ILE A 5 -1.95 -4.32 0.78
N LEU A 6 -0.68 -4.37 0.34
CA LEU A 6 0.38 -3.48 0.83
C LEU A 6 0.57 -2.37 -0.19
N MET A 7 0.37 -1.13 0.22
CA MET A 7 0.40 0.01 -0.69
C MET A 7 1.31 1.13 -0.16
N ARG A 8 2.09 1.70 -1.06
CA ARG A 8 2.87 2.91 -0.79
C ARG A 8 2.03 4.14 -1.12
N HIS A 9 2.20 5.23 -0.34
CA HIS A 9 1.55 6.51 -0.65
C HIS A 9 1.88 7.00 -2.07
N ALA A 10 1.03 7.87 -2.61
CA ALA A 10 1.21 8.47 -3.92
C ALA A 10 2.31 9.55 -3.92
N LYS A 11 2.63 10.09 -5.09
CA LYS A 11 3.73 11.04 -5.28
C LYS A 11 3.54 12.33 -4.48
N THR A 12 4.61 12.77 -3.82
CA THR A 12 4.60 13.92 -2.91
C THR A 12 5.46 15.07 -3.40
N GLU A 13 5.11 16.27 -2.92
CA GLU A 13 5.99 17.42 -2.98
C GLU A 13 7.30 17.13 -2.22
N ARG A 14 8.38 17.82 -2.62
CA ARG A 14 9.71 17.61 -2.03
C ARG A 14 9.83 18.19 -0.63
N ALA A 15 9.00 19.18 -0.31
CA ALA A 15 9.01 19.87 0.96
C ALA A 15 7.62 20.36 1.32
N ALA A 16 7.40 20.61 2.62
CA ALA A 16 6.21 21.27 3.14
C ALA A 16 6.53 22.69 3.60
N ALA A 17 5.53 23.55 3.66
CA ALA A 17 5.68 24.92 4.17
C ALA A 17 6.22 24.93 5.62
N SER A 18 5.85 23.94 6.43
CA SER A 18 6.34 23.77 7.80
C SER A 18 7.80 23.35 7.89
N GLY A 19 8.39 22.85 6.80
CA GLY A 19 9.73 22.24 6.77
C GLY A 19 9.77 20.80 7.33
N LEU A 20 8.63 20.26 7.79
CA LEU A 20 8.57 18.91 8.36
C LEU A 20 8.21 17.88 7.29
N ASP A 21 8.96 16.77 7.25
CA ASP A 21 8.71 15.68 6.32
C ASP A 21 7.28 15.15 6.41
N ARG A 22 6.76 14.98 7.60
CA ARG A 22 5.42 14.45 7.85
C ARG A 22 4.29 15.30 7.25
N ASP A 23 4.54 16.58 6.98
CA ASP A 23 3.55 17.53 6.45
C ASP A 23 3.60 17.66 4.92
N ARG A 24 4.46 16.92 4.23
CA ARG A 24 4.55 16.96 2.77
C ARG A 24 3.26 16.43 2.14
N SER A 25 2.65 17.25 1.27
CA SER A 25 1.41 16.94 0.55
C SER A 25 1.67 16.17 -0.74
N LEU A 26 0.62 15.55 -1.29
CA LEU A 26 0.67 14.96 -2.62
C LEU A 26 0.81 16.06 -3.68
N THR A 27 1.50 15.72 -4.77
CA THR A 27 1.47 16.50 -6.01
C THR A 27 0.16 16.27 -6.75
N ASP A 28 -0.12 17.06 -7.80
CA ASP A 28 -1.26 16.81 -8.70
C ASP A 28 -1.16 15.41 -9.33
N ARG A 29 0.07 14.98 -9.71
CA ARG A 29 0.31 13.62 -10.20
C ARG A 29 -0.03 12.57 -9.13
N GLY A 30 0.35 12.82 -7.88
CA GLY A 30 0.02 11.94 -6.76
C GLY A 30 -1.48 11.80 -6.54
N GLN A 31 -2.22 12.90 -6.61
CA GLN A 31 -3.68 12.91 -6.53
C GLN A 31 -4.29 12.04 -7.64
N ALA A 32 -3.84 12.25 -8.88
CA ALA A 32 -4.33 11.50 -10.04
C ALA A 32 -4.00 10.01 -9.93
N ASP A 33 -2.80 9.65 -9.47
CA ASP A 33 -2.40 8.24 -9.31
C ASP A 33 -3.18 7.55 -8.19
N ALA A 34 -3.46 8.24 -7.09
CA ALA A 34 -4.29 7.69 -6.01
C ALA A 34 -5.71 7.40 -6.52
N ALA A 35 -6.30 8.32 -7.28
CA ALA A 35 -7.62 8.11 -7.89
C ALA A 35 -7.61 6.93 -8.87
N LEU A 36 -6.59 6.86 -9.72
CA LEU A 36 -6.41 5.76 -10.68
C LEU A 36 -6.32 4.41 -9.97
N MET A 37 -5.48 4.31 -8.95
CA MET A 37 -5.29 3.05 -8.23
C MET A 37 -6.53 2.64 -7.44
N GLY A 38 -7.29 3.58 -6.93
CA GLY A 38 -8.59 3.30 -6.33
C GLY A 38 -9.54 2.62 -7.31
N ARG A 39 -9.65 3.16 -8.52
CA ARG A 39 -10.45 2.55 -9.59
C ARG A 39 -9.95 1.17 -9.98
N VAL A 40 -8.64 1.03 -10.17
CA VAL A 40 -8.02 -0.25 -10.55
C VAL A 40 -8.31 -1.32 -9.51
N LEU A 41 -8.09 -1.02 -8.24
CA LEU A 41 -8.36 -1.96 -7.14
C LEU A 41 -9.85 -2.33 -7.08
N SER A 42 -10.73 -1.35 -7.15
CA SER A 42 -12.18 -1.56 -7.10
C SER A 42 -12.68 -2.41 -8.27
N GLU A 43 -12.23 -2.13 -9.49
CA GLU A 43 -12.61 -2.88 -10.70
C GLU A 43 -12.13 -4.34 -10.65
N LYS A 44 -11.04 -4.60 -9.96
CA LYS A 44 -10.52 -5.96 -9.74
C LYS A 44 -11.19 -6.68 -8.57
N GLY A 45 -12.14 -6.06 -7.91
CA GLY A 45 -12.78 -6.64 -6.73
C GLY A 45 -11.90 -6.62 -5.47
N LEU A 46 -10.87 -5.80 -5.47
CA LEU A 46 -9.90 -5.70 -4.37
C LEU A 46 -10.27 -4.56 -3.42
N ARG A 47 -11.44 -4.70 -2.83
CA ARG A 47 -11.99 -3.68 -1.92
C ARG A 47 -11.70 -4.08 -0.47
N PRO A 48 -10.96 -3.24 0.29
CA PRO A 48 -10.71 -3.54 1.70
C PRO A 48 -11.94 -3.31 2.56
N ASP A 49 -12.03 -4.02 3.67
CA ASP A 49 -12.98 -3.75 4.75
C ASP A 49 -12.32 -3.05 5.94
N LEU A 50 -10.98 -3.10 6.02
CA LEU A 50 -10.19 -2.36 7.00
C LEU A 50 -8.95 -1.76 6.31
N ALA A 51 -8.67 -0.50 6.60
CA ALA A 51 -7.44 0.17 6.16
C ALA A 51 -6.67 0.67 7.37
N LEU A 52 -5.39 0.31 7.43
CA LEU A 52 -4.42 0.85 8.39
C LEU A 52 -3.55 1.85 7.64
N VAL A 53 -3.60 3.11 8.04
CA VAL A 53 -2.99 4.22 7.29
C VAL A 53 -2.03 4.97 8.21
N SER A 54 -0.79 5.14 7.77
CA SER A 54 0.16 6.01 8.46
C SER A 54 -0.43 7.43 8.60
N ASN A 55 -0.18 8.06 9.72
CA ASN A 55 -0.77 9.36 10.03
C ASN A 55 -0.08 10.57 9.38
N SER A 56 0.92 10.36 8.50
CA SER A 56 1.52 11.45 7.75
C SER A 56 0.52 12.08 6.77
N THR A 57 0.76 13.33 6.37
CA THR A 57 -0.12 14.03 5.42
C THR A 57 -0.22 13.26 4.10
N ARG A 58 0.91 12.78 3.55
CA ARG A 58 0.91 12.09 2.26
C ARG A 58 0.12 10.78 2.24
N THR A 59 0.13 10.04 3.34
CA THR A 59 -0.65 8.80 3.45
C THR A 59 -2.13 9.08 3.67
N ARG A 60 -2.44 10.08 4.51
CA ARG A 60 -3.85 10.49 4.72
C ARG A 60 -4.48 11.03 3.44
N GLU A 61 -3.76 11.87 2.69
CA GLU A 61 -4.24 12.41 1.42
C GLU A 61 -4.41 11.31 0.36
N THR A 62 -3.47 10.35 0.31
CA THR A 62 -3.62 9.18 -0.57
C THR A 62 -4.90 8.42 -0.24
N TRP A 63 -5.15 8.16 1.04
CA TRP A 63 -6.36 7.45 1.48
C TRP A 63 -7.64 8.23 1.16
N ASP A 64 -7.63 9.54 1.39
CA ASP A 64 -8.80 10.39 1.13
C ASP A 64 -9.27 10.30 -0.33
N VAL A 65 -8.33 10.20 -1.27
CA VAL A 65 -8.65 10.04 -2.69
C VAL A 65 -8.99 8.58 -3.02
N LEU A 66 -8.18 7.65 -2.54
CA LEU A 66 -8.29 6.23 -2.82
C LEU A 66 -9.64 5.65 -2.37
N HIS A 67 -10.09 6.01 -1.16
CA HIS A 67 -11.28 5.41 -0.56
C HIS A 67 -12.57 5.76 -1.28
N GLU A 68 -12.61 6.84 -2.06
CA GLU A 68 -13.79 7.21 -2.85
C GLU A 68 -14.25 6.08 -3.77
N ALA A 69 -13.32 5.25 -4.24
CA ALA A 69 -13.63 4.10 -5.08
C ALA A 69 -14.20 2.91 -4.29
N PHE A 70 -14.03 2.89 -2.98
CA PHE A 70 -14.40 1.76 -2.13
C PHE A 70 -15.71 1.93 -1.37
N GLY A 71 -16.13 3.17 -1.10
CA GLY A 71 -17.26 3.47 -0.20
C GLY A 71 -16.85 3.36 1.27
N ASP A 72 -17.75 2.88 2.11
CA ASP A 72 -17.49 2.79 3.55
C ASP A 72 -16.47 1.70 3.88
N VAL A 73 -15.33 2.12 4.42
CA VAL A 73 -14.25 1.27 4.89
C VAL A 73 -13.84 1.75 6.28
N GLU A 74 -13.70 0.84 7.23
CA GLU A 74 -13.12 1.19 8.53
C GLU A 74 -11.68 1.61 8.31
N VAL A 75 -11.29 2.79 8.78
CA VAL A 75 -9.93 3.31 8.68
C VAL A 75 -9.38 3.60 10.07
N ARG A 76 -8.12 3.22 10.28
CA ARG A 76 -7.38 3.54 11.49
C ARG A 76 -6.10 4.26 11.10
N LEU A 77 -5.92 5.47 11.62
CA LEU A 77 -4.69 6.23 11.46
C LEU A 77 -3.71 5.75 12.53
N GLU A 78 -2.57 5.23 12.07
CA GLU A 78 -1.58 4.60 12.94
C GLU A 78 -0.27 5.38 12.93
N PRO A 79 0.02 6.16 13.98
CA PRO A 79 1.28 6.92 14.07
C PRO A 79 2.53 6.05 13.95
N SER A 80 2.47 4.82 14.45
CA SER A 80 3.61 3.88 14.42
C SER A 80 3.93 3.35 13.04
N LEU A 81 3.07 3.57 12.05
CA LEU A 81 3.36 3.22 10.65
C LEU A 81 4.21 4.28 9.93
N TYR A 82 4.35 5.48 10.51
CA TYR A 82 5.15 6.54 9.89
C TYR A 82 6.60 6.11 9.76
N ASN A 83 7.06 5.98 8.51
CA ASN A 83 8.41 5.51 8.17
C ASN A 83 8.82 4.21 8.89
N ALA A 84 7.85 3.34 9.15
CA ALA A 84 8.06 2.10 9.88
C ALA A 84 8.88 1.08 9.08
N PRO A 85 9.76 0.31 9.76
CA PRO A 85 10.43 -0.83 9.13
C PRO A 85 9.46 -2.01 8.92
N GLN A 86 9.88 -2.99 8.11
CA GLN A 86 9.02 -4.12 7.74
C GLN A 86 8.51 -4.94 8.93
N ASP A 87 9.29 -5.12 9.97
CA ASP A 87 8.88 -5.90 11.14
C ASP A 87 7.73 -5.23 11.91
N VAL A 88 7.72 -3.91 11.96
CA VAL A 88 6.62 -3.14 12.57
C VAL A 88 5.37 -3.24 11.74
N ILE A 89 5.49 -3.05 10.41
CA ILE A 89 4.33 -3.18 9.49
C ILE A 89 3.76 -4.60 9.56
N ARG A 90 4.63 -5.60 9.56
CA ARG A 90 4.23 -7.01 9.66
C ARG A 90 3.41 -7.28 10.93
N ARG A 91 3.82 -6.70 12.05
CA ARG A 91 3.09 -6.84 13.32
C ARG A 91 1.67 -6.29 13.21
N PHE A 92 1.50 -5.12 12.55
CA PHE A 92 0.17 -4.57 12.31
C PHE A 92 -0.70 -5.51 11.46
N VAL A 93 -0.11 -6.13 10.43
CA VAL A 93 -0.80 -7.12 9.59
C VAL A 93 -1.25 -8.32 10.43
N GLU A 94 -0.35 -8.88 11.20
CA GLU A 94 -0.63 -10.06 12.04
C GLU A 94 -1.69 -9.77 13.11
N ASP A 95 -1.62 -8.61 13.76
CA ASP A 95 -2.57 -8.20 14.77
C ASP A 95 -3.98 -7.96 14.20
N ALA A 96 -4.08 -7.63 12.91
CA ALA A 96 -5.35 -7.40 12.24
C ALA A 96 -5.97 -8.66 11.61
N GLU A 97 -5.30 -9.79 11.68
CA GLU A 97 -5.66 -11.02 10.95
C GLU A 97 -7.09 -11.48 11.19
N GLU A 98 -7.56 -11.39 12.44
CA GLU A 98 -8.92 -11.79 12.81
C GLU A 98 -9.94 -10.65 12.70
N GLN A 99 -9.49 -9.43 12.40
CA GLN A 99 -10.35 -8.24 12.38
C GLN A 99 -10.77 -7.83 10.97
N ALA A 100 -10.12 -8.35 9.95
CA ALA A 100 -10.36 -7.96 8.57
C ALA A 100 -10.45 -9.17 7.65
N GLY A 101 -11.36 -9.14 6.70
CA GLY A 101 -11.38 -10.07 5.58
C GLY A 101 -10.36 -9.67 4.52
N CYS A 102 -10.41 -8.41 4.10
CA CYS A 102 -9.43 -7.80 3.20
C CYS A 102 -8.82 -6.58 3.88
N LEU A 103 -7.53 -6.64 4.17
CA LEU A 103 -6.78 -5.56 4.83
C LEU A 103 -5.98 -4.77 3.81
N LEU A 104 -6.06 -3.45 3.88
CA LEU A 104 -5.14 -2.55 3.16
C LEU A 104 -4.24 -1.86 4.18
N VAL A 105 -2.92 -1.92 3.95
CA VAL A 105 -1.94 -1.14 4.72
C VAL A 105 -1.31 -0.11 3.80
N LEU A 106 -1.46 1.16 4.15
CA LEU A 106 -0.95 2.29 3.38
C LEU A 106 0.19 2.95 4.17
N ALA A 107 1.40 2.76 3.70
CA ALA A 107 2.61 3.14 4.43
C ALA A 107 3.73 3.63 3.50
N HIS A 108 4.96 3.42 3.89
CA HIS A 108 6.14 4.05 3.32
C HIS A 108 7.22 3.04 2.95
N ASN A 109 8.01 3.37 1.90
CA ASN A 109 9.28 2.71 1.68
C ASN A 109 10.32 3.18 2.73
N PRO A 110 11.32 2.34 3.06
CA PRO A 110 11.55 1.01 2.50
C PRO A 110 10.71 -0.09 3.14
N GLY A 111 10.05 0.17 4.26
CA GLY A 111 9.35 -0.85 5.05
C GLY A 111 8.31 -1.64 4.26
N ILE A 112 7.44 -0.94 3.52
CA ILE A 112 6.37 -1.61 2.75
C ILE A 112 6.94 -2.47 1.62
N HIS A 113 7.98 -2.00 0.93
CA HIS A 113 8.66 -2.75 -0.13
C HIS A 113 9.35 -4.00 0.43
N MET A 114 10.08 -3.84 1.52
CA MET A 114 10.80 -4.96 2.15
C MET A 114 9.83 -6.02 2.68
N LEU A 115 8.70 -5.63 3.24
CA LEU A 115 7.69 -6.59 3.72
C LEU A 115 7.07 -7.36 2.54
N ALA A 116 6.71 -6.67 1.47
CA ALA A 116 6.18 -7.33 0.28
C ALA A 116 7.18 -8.38 -0.26
N TYR A 117 8.45 -8.02 -0.35
CA TYR A 117 9.50 -8.93 -0.80
C TYR A 117 9.68 -10.13 0.15
N GLU A 118 9.64 -9.89 1.46
CA GLU A 118 9.73 -10.94 2.48
C GLU A 118 8.60 -11.97 2.33
N TYR A 119 7.37 -11.52 2.11
CA TYR A 119 6.24 -12.43 1.86
C TYR A 119 6.41 -13.25 0.58
N LEU A 120 7.00 -12.66 -0.47
CA LEU A 120 7.31 -13.41 -1.70
C LEU A 120 8.32 -14.51 -1.45
N ILE A 121 9.37 -14.25 -0.66
CA ILE A 121 10.36 -15.26 -0.28
C ILE A 121 9.67 -16.40 0.48
N GLU A 122 8.90 -16.07 1.50
CA GLU A 122 8.23 -17.06 2.37
C GLU A 122 7.25 -17.94 1.61
N SER A 123 6.59 -17.43 0.58
CA SER A 123 5.64 -18.18 -0.23
C SER A 123 6.25 -18.80 -1.48
N ALA A 124 7.56 -18.73 -1.63
CA ALA A 124 8.31 -19.27 -2.77
C ALA A 124 7.78 -18.77 -4.11
N ALA A 125 7.61 -17.45 -4.24
CA ALA A 125 7.16 -16.83 -5.47
C ALA A 125 8.12 -17.12 -6.63
N SER A 126 7.61 -17.09 -7.87
CA SER A 126 8.42 -17.38 -9.05
C SER A 126 9.56 -16.37 -9.23
N PRO A 127 10.67 -16.77 -9.88
CA PRO A 127 11.79 -15.85 -10.15
C PRO A 127 11.38 -14.55 -10.85
N SER A 128 10.46 -14.62 -11.81
CA SER A 128 10.00 -13.42 -12.52
C SER A 128 9.26 -12.44 -11.60
N VAL A 129 8.46 -12.94 -10.67
CA VAL A 129 7.78 -12.12 -9.66
C VAL A 129 8.81 -11.51 -8.70
N MET A 130 9.78 -12.31 -8.25
CA MET A 130 10.86 -11.84 -7.37
C MET A 130 11.67 -10.72 -8.02
N ASP A 131 12.04 -10.89 -9.29
CA ASP A 131 12.81 -9.89 -10.03
C ASP A 131 12.03 -8.59 -10.20
N ARG A 132 10.75 -8.69 -10.51
CA ARG A 132 9.88 -7.52 -10.67
C ARG A 132 9.75 -6.74 -9.36
N MET A 133 9.57 -7.43 -8.24
CA MET A 133 9.47 -6.79 -6.92
C MET A 133 10.81 -6.21 -6.49
N ALA A 134 11.92 -6.90 -6.77
CA ALA A 134 13.26 -6.41 -6.45
C ALA A 134 13.61 -5.12 -7.21
N GLY A 135 13.02 -4.91 -8.39
CA GLY A 135 13.24 -3.73 -9.23
C GLY A 135 12.73 -2.41 -8.65
N GLY A 136 11.91 -2.45 -7.62
CA GLY A 136 11.42 -1.25 -6.94
C GLY A 136 9.96 -1.36 -6.50
N PHE A 137 9.54 -0.36 -5.72
CA PHE A 137 8.16 -0.23 -5.26
C PHE A 137 7.79 1.26 -5.38
N PRO A 138 7.31 1.69 -6.56
CA PRO A 138 7.06 3.12 -6.82
C PRO A 138 5.90 3.67 -6.00
N THR A 139 5.77 4.99 -5.97
CA THR A 139 4.64 5.66 -5.31
C THR A 139 3.32 5.15 -5.88
N ALA A 140 2.32 4.99 -5.01
CA ALA A 140 1.00 4.43 -5.28
C ALA A 140 1.00 2.97 -5.77
N ALA A 141 2.13 2.26 -5.73
CA ALA A 141 2.18 0.83 -6.02
C ALA A 141 1.45 0.03 -4.94
N ALA A 142 0.81 -1.06 -5.35
CA ALA A 142 0.11 -1.98 -4.46
C ALA A 142 0.51 -3.42 -4.75
N ALA A 143 0.98 -4.13 -3.73
CA ALA A 143 1.22 -5.56 -3.78
C ALA A 143 0.02 -6.28 -3.15
N VAL A 144 -0.53 -7.26 -3.85
CA VAL A 144 -1.73 -7.98 -3.45
C VAL A 144 -1.39 -9.42 -3.15
N PHE A 145 -1.88 -9.90 -2.00
CA PHE A 145 -1.63 -11.26 -1.52
C PHE A 145 -2.95 -11.93 -1.15
N GLU A 146 -3.08 -13.21 -1.49
CA GLU A 146 -4.07 -14.08 -0.87
C GLU A 146 -3.47 -14.64 0.42
N VAL A 147 -4.27 -14.69 1.48
CA VAL A 147 -3.84 -15.25 2.76
C VAL A 147 -4.44 -16.64 2.88
N ASP A 148 -3.58 -17.67 2.93
CA ASP A 148 -4.02 -19.06 3.00
C ASP A 148 -4.49 -19.44 4.43
N VAL A 149 -4.98 -20.66 4.59
CA VAL A 149 -5.50 -21.15 5.87
C VAL A 149 -4.43 -21.20 6.98
N ALA A 150 -3.16 -21.26 6.60
CA ALA A 150 -2.04 -21.23 7.55
C ALA A 150 -1.58 -19.78 7.87
N GLY A 151 -2.24 -18.77 7.29
CA GLY A 151 -1.87 -17.38 7.48
C GLY A 151 -0.72 -16.90 6.60
N ARG A 152 -0.31 -17.72 5.61
CA ARG A 152 0.78 -17.36 4.71
C ARG A 152 0.27 -16.45 3.58
N CYS A 153 1.00 -15.36 3.31
CA CYS A 153 0.68 -14.41 2.24
C CYS A 153 1.27 -14.88 0.92
N VAL A 154 0.39 -15.24 -0.02
CA VAL A 154 0.76 -15.77 -1.35
C VAL A 154 0.51 -14.70 -2.40
N TYR A 155 1.48 -14.47 -3.28
CA TYR A 155 1.39 -13.45 -4.33
C TYR A 155 0.15 -13.62 -5.20
N ASP A 156 -0.60 -12.52 -5.38
CA ASP A 156 -1.78 -12.46 -6.23
C ASP A 156 -1.71 -11.32 -7.25
N GLY A 157 -0.84 -10.35 -7.07
CA GLY A 157 -0.67 -9.25 -8.02
C GLY A 157 0.28 -8.17 -7.51
N TYR A 158 0.85 -7.44 -8.46
CA TYR A 158 1.67 -6.26 -8.21
C TYR A 158 1.24 -5.18 -9.19
N LEU A 159 0.57 -4.16 -8.67
CA LEU A 159 -0.10 -3.12 -9.44
C LEU A 159 0.65 -1.80 -9.30
N ILE A 160 1.10 -1.24 -10.41
CA ILE A 160 1.79 0.05 -10.42
C ILE A 160 1.04 1.04 -11.32
N PRO A 161 1.02 2.35 -10.97
CA PRO A 161 0.26 3.33 -11.75
C PRO A 161 0.64 3.37 -13.23
N LYS A 162 1.91 3.22 -13.54
CA LYS A 162 2.43 3.29 -14.91
C LYS A 162 1.78 2.25 -15.84
N THR A 163 1.47 1.07 -15.33
CA THR A 163 0.80 0.01 -16.10
C THR A 163 -0.59 0.44 -16.57
N PHE A 164 -1.23 1.35 -15.85
CA PHE A 164 -2.61 1.79 -16.10
C PHE A 164 -2.70 3.22 -16.65
N GLY A 165 -1.60 3.76 -17.14
CA GLY A 165 -1.54 5.08 -17.75
C GLY A 165 -1.21 6.24 -16.81
N GLY A 166 -0.90 5.93 -15.55
CA GLY A 166 -0.44 6.92 -14.57
C GLY A 166 1.06 6.90 -14.37
N GLY A 167 1.50 7.37 -13.21
CA GLY A 167 2.90 7.39 -12.82
C GLY A 167 3.67 8.56 -13.39
N SER A 168 4.91 8.73 -12.92
CA SER A 168 5.88 9.67 -13.46
C SER A 168 7.13 8.92 -13.91
N ASP A 169 7.91 9.53 -14.77
CA ASP A 169 9.17 8.96 -15.30
C ASP A 169 10.33 9.00 -14.29
N GLU A 170 10.04 9.35 -13.04
CA GLU A 170 11.03 9.36 -11.96
C GLU A 170 11.06 8.04 -11.18
#